data_2e65a13992b85fd6c5dc164ef2217db1
#
_entry.id   2e65a13992b85fd6c5dc164ef2217db1
#
_cell.length_a   1.000
_cell.length_b   1.000
_cell.length_c   1.000
_cell.angle_alpha   90.00
_cell.angle_beta   90.00
_cell.angle_gamma   90.00
#
_symmetry.space_group_name_H-M   'P 1'
#
loop_
_entity.id
_entity.type
_entity.pdbx_description
1 polymer ?
#
loop_
_entity_poly.entity_id
_entity_poly.type
_entity_poly.pdbx_seq_one_letter_code
_entity_poly.pdbx_strand_id
1 'polypeptide(L)'
;VDAWRLFGDLQDQLTPGHGRKPSEGEAYEIADRALKTLAAFSGLSQENMVRGPGWRFLDIGRRLERGIGTCRFARQFAETDASSESLDALLDLTDSQITYRSRYLLGASLQPVLDLVMLDPYNPRSVAFQIERLDAEIRDLPSLTEDGMLEAPRRLVLRLAADCRTAEASRL
;
A
#
# COMPACT_ATOMS: atom_id res chain seq x y z
N VAL A 1 -22.38 -9.14 -8.94
CA VAL A 1 -22.24 -8.79 -7.50
C VAL A 1 -22.08 -7.30 -7.42
N ASP A 2 -22.96 -6.67 -6.65
CA ASP A 2 -23.01 -5.23 -6.54
C ASP A 2 -21.97 -4.73 -5.54
N ALA A 3 -21.05 -3.88 -5.97
CA ALA A 3 -20.03 -3.28 -5.12
C ALA A 3 -20.65 -2.53 -3.92
N TRP A 4 -21.83 -1.93 -4.10
CA TRP A 4 -22.57 -1.27 -3.03
C TRP A 4 -22.99 -2.24 -1.91
N ARG A 5 -23.37 -3.49 -2.24
CA ARG A 5 -23.70 -4.49 -1.23
C ARG A 5 -22.45 -4.82 -0.37
N LEU A 6 -21.30 -5.01 -1.02
CA LEU A 6 -20.05 -5.27 -0.29
C LEU A 6 -19.68 -4.14 0.68
N PHE A 7 -19.88 -2.89 0.27
CA PHE A 7 -19.63 -1.75 1.17
C PHE A 7 -20.69 -1.59 2.25
N GLY A 8 -21.97 -1.87 1.96
CA GLY A 8 -23.03 -1.92 2.96
C GLY A 8 -22.74 -2.98 4.01
N ASP A 9 -22.46 -4.21 3.60
CA ASP A 9 -22.10 -5.31 4.50
C ASP A 9 -20.85 -4.96 5.32
N LEU A 10 -19.85 -4.29 4.73
CA LEU A 10 -18.66 -3.84 5.44
C LEU A 10 -18.98 -2.76 6.48
N GLN A 11 -19.81 -1.78 6.13
CA GLN A 11 -20.23 -0.71 7.05
C GLN A 11 -20.97 -1.30 8.26
N ASP A 12 -21.90 -2.22 8.03
CA ASP A 12 -22.66 -2.88 9.10
C ASP A 12 -21.74 -3.70 10.02
N GLN A 13 -20.73 -4.36 9.46
CA GLN A 13 -19.73 -5.12 10.21
C GLN A 13 -18.80 -4.25 11.06
N LEU A 14 -18.42 -3.07 10.55
CA LEU A 14 -17.53 -2.15 11.23
C LEU A 14 -18.24 -1.20 12.20
N THR A 15 -19.57 -1.14 12.16
CA THR A 15 -20.36 -0.32 13.09
C THR A 15 -20.67 -1.12 14.34
N PRO A 16 -19.99 -0.89 15.49
CA PRO A 16 -20.29 -1.62 16.72
C PRO A 16 -21.71 -1.31 17.18
N GLY A 17 -22.51 -2.32 17.37
CA GLY A 17 -23.82 -2.15 18.02
C GLY A 17 -23.64 -1.52 19.40
N HIS A 18 -24.27 -0.38 19.65
CA HIS A 18 -24.47 0.21 20.99
C HIS A 18 -23.21 0.68 21.75
N GLY A 19 -22.17 1.17 21.11
CA GLY A 19 -21.05 1.85 21.79
C GLY A 19 -20.17 0.97 22.70
N ARG A 20 -20.36 -0.35 22.68
CA ARG A 20 -19.51 -1.31 23.39
C ARG A 20 -18.22 -1.55 22.61
N LYS A 21 -17.07 -1.47 23.26
CA LYS A 21 -15.82 -1.92 22.65
C LYS A 21 -15.87 -3.44 22.42
N PRO A 22 -15.54 -3.93 21.23
CA PRO A 22 -15.47 -5.36 20.97
C PRO A 22 -14.39 -6.01 21.85
N SER A 23 -14.59 -7.26 22.23
CA SER A 23 -13.51 -8.09 22.78
C SER A 23 -12.42 -8.34 21.73
N GLU A 24 -11.26 -8.80 22.14
CA GLU A 24 -10.15 -9.12 21.23
C GLU A 24 -10.56 -10.14 20.16
N GLY A 25 -11.28 -11.20 20.55
CA GLY A 25 -11.80 -12.20 19.61
C GLY A 25 -12.81 -11.62 18.63
N GLU A 26 -13.76 -10.79 19.10
CA GLU A 26 -14.72 -10.10 18.23
C GLU A 26 -14.02 -9.13 17.27
N ALA A 27 -12.99 -8.41 17.74
CA ALA A 27 -12.22 -7.51 16.90
C ALA A 27 -11.46 -8.26 15.79
N TYR A 28 -10.89 -9.41 16.13
CA TYR A 28 -10.24 -10.28 15.15
C TYR A 28 -11.22 -10.78 14.08
N GLU A 29 -12.39 -11.27 14.47
CA GLU A 29 -13.41 -11.74 13.54
C GLU A 29 -13.93 -10.62 12.62
N ILE A 30 -14.09 -9.40 13.15
CA ILE A 30 -14.48 -8.22 12.37
C ILE A 30 -13.39 -7.89 11.33
N ALA A 31 -12.13 -7.87 11.76
CA ALA A 31 -11.01 -7.60 10.88
C ALA A 31 -10.86 -8.65 9.76
N ASP A 32 -10.97 -9.95 10.10
CA ASP A 32 -10.90 -11.04 9.13
C ASP A 32 -12.01 -10.95 8.07
N ARG A 33 -13.25 -10.69 8.50
CA ARG A 33 -14.38 -10.47 7.57
C ARG A 33 -14.17 -9.24 6.68
N ALA A 34 -13.70 -8.13 7.28
CA ALA A 34 -13.41 -6.91 6.54
C ALA A 34 -12.34 -7.14 5.46
N LEU A 35 -11.26 -7.84 5.81
CA LEU A 35 -10.20 -8.21 4.85
C LEU A 35 -10.75 -9.07 3.70
N LYS A 36 -11.60 -10.06 3.98
CA LYS A 36 -12.23 -10.90 2.96
C LYS A 36 -13.13 -10.08 2.03
N THR A 37 -13.92 -9.16 2.57
CA THR A 37 -14.80 -8.27 1.81
C THR A 37 -13.99 -7.33 0.91
N LEU A 38 -12.92 -6.73 1.43
CA LEU A 38 -12.02 -5.85 0.66
C LEU A 38 -11.27 -6.63 -0.44
N ALA A 39 -10.86 -7.86 -0.16
CA ALA A 39 -10.24 -8.73 -1.16
C ALA A 39 -11.22 -9.10 -2.29
N ALA A 40 -12.46 -9.42 -1.95
CA ALA A 40 -13.53 -9.70 -2.92
C ALA A 40 -13.81 -8.45 -3.79
N PHE A 41 -13.95 -7.27 -3.18
CA PHE A 41 -14.11 -6.01 -3.91
C PHE A 41 -12.92 -5.75 -4.84
N SER A 42 -11.71 -5.98 -4.36
CA SER A 42 -10.50 -5.81 -5.16
C SER A 42 -10.51 -6.73 -6.39
N GLY A 43 -10.83 -8.01 -6.22
CA GLY A 43 -10.94 -8.97 -7.32
C GLY A 43 -12.02 -8.58 -8.33
N LEU A 44 -13.22 -8.26 -7.85
CA LEU A 44 -14.33 -7.83 -8.72
C LEU A 44 -13.98 -6.56 -9.50
N SER A 45 -13.32 -5.59 -8.87
CA SER A 45 -12.89 -4.37 -9.54
C SER A 45 -11.86 -4.67 -10.63
N GLN A 46 -10.91 -5.58 -10.36
CA GLN A 46 -9.90 -5.99 -11.33
C GLN A 46 -10.52 -6.66 -12.56
N GLU A 47 -11.51 -7.52 -12.36
CA GLU A 47 -12.11 -8.32 -13.44
C GLU A 47 -13.19 -7.55 -14.23
N ASN A 48 -13.96 -6.68 -13.57
CA ASN A 48 -15.20 -6.16 -14.18
C ASN A 48 -15.14 -4.67 -14.51
N MET A 49 -14.21 -3.88 -13.96
CA MET A 49 -14.15 -2.45 -14.29
C MET A 49 -13.48 -2.20 -15.65
N VAL A 50 -14.14 -1.41 -16.48
CA VAL A 50 -13.51 -0.87 -17.68
C VAL A 50 -12.33 0.01 -17.30
N ARG A 51 -11.19 -0.13 -18.01
CA ARG A 51 -9.92 0.57 -17.75
C ARG A 51 -9.98 2.06 -18.17
N GLY A 52 -11.06 2.72 -17.82
CA GLY A 52 -11.26 4.16 -18.02
C GLY A 52 -10.83 5.01 -16.81
N PRO A 53 -11.16 6.32 -16.81
CA PRO A 53 -10.77 7.24 -15.74
C PRO A 53 -11.19 6.78 -14.34
N GLY A 54 -12.39 6.22 -14.18
CA GLY A 54 -12.87 5.70 -12.88
C GLY A 54 -11.99 4.60 -12.31
N TRP A 55 -11.54 3.67 -13.15
CA TRP A 55 -10.57 2.65 -12.77
C TRP A 55 -9.25 3.27 -12.31
N ARG A 56 -8.71 4.24 -13.08
CA ARG A 56 -7.45 4.90 -12.76
C ARG A 56 -7.49 5.61 -11.42
N PHE A 57 -8.56 6.36 -11.13
CA PHE A 57 -8.73 6.99 -9.82
C PHE A 57 -8.82 5.98 -8.67
N LEU A 58 -9.49 4.85 -8.88
CA LEU A 58 -9.53 3.77 -7.88
C LEU A 58 -8.13 3.18 -7.65
N ASP A 59 -7.37 2.89 -8.71
CA ASP A 59 -6.01 2.33 -8.55
C ASP A 59 -5.04 3.36 -7.94
N ILE A 60 -5.10 4.63 -8.34
CA ILE A 60 -4.35 5.73 -7.72
C ILE A 60 -4.63 5.79 -6.21
N GLY A 61 -5.91 5.77 -5.79
CA GLY A 61 -6.28 5.78 -4.38
C GLY A 61 -5.67 4.60 -3.61
N ARG A 62 -5.75 3.40 -4.17
CA ARG A 62 -5.16 2.18 -3.58
C ARG A 62 -3.63 2.25 -3.46
N ARG A 63 -2.95 2.82 -4.45
CA ARG A 63 -1.49 2.99 -4.43
C ARG A 63 -1.07 4.01 -3.38
N LEU A 64 -1.77 5.13 -3.29
CA LEU A 64 -1.53 6.15 -2.28
C LEU A 64 -1.72 5.60 -0.86
N GLU A 65 -2.85 4.94 -0.59
CA GLU A 65 -3.12 4.31 0.71
C GLU A 65 -2.02 3.34 1.10
N ARG A 66 -1.65 2.44 0.21
CA ARG A 66 -0.61 1.46 0.47
C ARG A 66 0.76 2.11 0.70
N GLY A 67 1.18 3.03 -0.16
CA GLY A 67 2.46 3.73 -0.02
C GLY A 67 2.55 4.50 1.29
N ILE A 68 1.51 5.27 1.65
CA ILE A 68 1.43 6.01 2.92
C ILE A 68 1.45 5.04 4.12
N GLY A 69 0.70 3.93 4.04
CA GLY A 69 0.67 2.90 5.08
C GLY A 69 2.06 2.30 5.30
N THR A 70 2.75 1.90 4.22
CA THR A 70 4.11 1.35 4.30
C THR A 70 5.09 2.37 4.91
N CYS A 71 5.03 3.64 4.52
CA CYS A 71 5.86 4.69 5.13
C CYS A 71 5.60 4.85 6.64
N ARG A 72 4.33 4.78 7.06
CA ARG A 72 3.99 4.86 8.49
C ARG A 72 4.54 3.67 9.28
N PHE A 73 4.42 2.46 8.74
CA PHE A 73 4.98 1.27 9.37
C PHE A 73 6.51 1.34 9.42
N ALA A 74 7.17 1.73 8.34
CA ALA A 74 8.63 1.89 8.33
C ALA A 74 9.08 2.88 9.41
N ARG A 75 8.44 4.04 9.54
CA ARG A 75 8.72 5.01 10.61
C ARG A 75 8.55 4.48 12.02
N GLN A 76 7.63 3.55 12.23
CA GLN A 76 7.32 3.01 13.54
C GLN A 76 8.23 1.83 13.92
N PHE A 77 8.61 0.99 12.97
CA PHE A 77 9.25 -0.29 13.22
C PHE A 77 10.71 -0.38 12.75
N ALA A 78 11.18 0.58 11.93
CA ALA A 78 12.53 0.57 11.37
C ALA A 78 13.33 1.79 11.83
N GLU A 79 13.36 2.03 13.15
CA GLU A 79 14.27 3.01 13.76
C GLU A 79 15.73 2.50 13.71
N THR A 80 16.69 3.41 13.90
CA THR A 80 18.12 3.10 13.75
C THR A 80 18.61 1.95 14.64
N ASP A 81 17.96 1.76 15.78
CA ASP A 81 18.24 0.69 16.77
C ASP A 81 17.12 -0.37 16.82
N ALA A 82 16.33 -0.48 15.74
CA ALA A 82 15.24 -1.43 15.68
C ALA A 82 15.69 -2.86 15.94
N SER A 83 14.96 -3.55 16.82
CA SER A 83 15.22 -4.96 17.10
C SER A 83 14.82 -5.85 15.92
N SER A 84 15.36 -7.05 15.87
CA SER A 84 14.99 -8.08 14.87
C SER A 84 13.48 -8.35 14.87
N GLU A 85 12.85 -8.39 16.05
CA GLU A 85 11.40 -8.60 16.20
C GLU A 85 10.60 -7.44 15.62
N SER A 86 11.08 -6.19 15.79
CA SER A 86 10.47 -5.00 15.20
C SER A 86 10.50 -5.05 13.68
N LEU A 87 11.65 -5.43 13.13
CA LEU A 87 11.82 -5.58 11.69
C LEU A 87 11.02 -6.75 11.11
N ASP A 88 10.91 -7.86 11.84
CA ASP A 88 10.03 -8.99 11.47
C ASP A 88 8.56 -8.54 11.46
N ALA A 89 8.13 -7.74 12.44
CA ALA A 89 6.77 -7.18 12.46
C ALA A 89 6.53 -6.24 11.25
N LEU A 90 7.51 -5.43 10.85
CA LEU A 90 7.41 -4.62 9.64
C LEU A 90 7.26 -5.47 8.39
N LEU A 91 8.03 -6.54 8.27
CA LEU A 91 7.93 -7.48 7.14
C LEU A 91 6.56 -8.17 7.09
N ASP A 92 5.99 -8.52 8.24
CA ASP A 92 4.64 -9.12 8.33
C ASP A 92 3.57 -8.08 7.93
N LEU A 93 3.60 -6.87 8.48
CA LEU A 93 2.65 -5.80 8.16
C LEU A 93 2.68 -5.38 6.69
N THR A 94 3.82 -5.52 6.03
CA THR A 94 4.00 -5.24 4.60
C THR A 94 3.88 -6.50 3.73
N ASP A 95 3.48 -7.65 4.28
CA ASP A 95 3.36 -8.94 3.56
C ASP A 95 4.62 -9.25 2.72
N SER A 96 5.80 -9.00 3.30
CA SER A 96 7.10 -9.11 2.63
C SER A 96 8.01 -10.19 3.24
N GLN A 97 7.55 -10.92 4.28
CA GLN A 97 8.31 -11.94 5.00
C GLN A 97 8.86 -13.04 4.07
N ILE A 98 7.99 -13.60 3.21
CA ILE A 98 8.39 -14.69 2.30
C ILE A 98 9.43 -14.18 1.31
N THR A 99 9.23 -12.98 0.76
CA THR A 99 10.18 -12.36 -0.17
C THR A 99 11.51 -12.10 0.50
N TYR A 100 11.50 -11.59 1.73
CA TYR A 100 12.72 -11.35 2.50
C TYR A 100 13.49 -12.65 2.72
N ARG A 101 12.84 -13.68 3.27
CA ARG A 101 13.47 -14.98 3.55
C ARG A 101 13.97 -15.72 2.31
N SER A 102 13.36 -15.48 1.15
CA SER A 102 13.85 -16.04 -0.11
C SER A 102 15.14 -15.40 -0.61
N ARG A 103 15.43 -14.14 -0.21
CA ARG A 103 16.62 -13.40 -0.64
C ARG A 103 17.74 -13.40 0.40
N TYR A 104 17.37 -13.36 1.67
CA TYR A 104 18.30 -13.21 2.78
C TYR A 104 18.19 -14.41 3.73
N LEU A 105 19.30 -15.14 3.89
CA LEU A 105 19.36 -16.33 4.74
C LEU A 105 19.50 -16.01 6.22
N LEU A 106 19.89 -14.80 6.57
CA LEU A 106 20.03 -14.32 7.94
C LEU A 106 18.75 -13.65 8.44
N GLY A 107 18.64 -13.47 9.76
CA GLY A 107 17.54 -12.77 10.41
C GLY A 107 17.34 -11.35 9.88
N ALA A 108 16.20 -10.73 10.21
CA ALA A 108 15.88 -9.39 9.76
C ALA A 108 16.93 -8.37 10.23
N SER A 109 17.40 -7.54 9.29
CA SER A 109 18.33 -6.45 9.55
C SER A 109 17.89 -5.19 8.81
N LEU A 110 18.20 -4.03 9.39
CA LEU A 110 17.59 -2.74 9.03
C LEU A 110 17.72 -2.41 7.52
N GLN A 111 18.94 -2.38 7.00
CA GLN A 111 19.17 -1.97 5.61
C GLN A 111 18.49 -2.89 4.58
N PRO A 112 18.63 -4.22 4.62
CA PRO A 112 17.91 -5.11 3.71
C PRO A 112 16.40 -5.04 3.84
N VAL A 113 15.84 -4.81 5.05
CA VAL A 113 14.40 -4.63 5.25
C VAL A 113 13.94 -3.33 4.62
N LEU A 114 14.63 -2.21 4.87
CA LEU A 114 14.31 -0.92 4.25
C LEU A 114 14.46 -0.96 2.73
N ASP A 115 15.51 -1.60 2.21
CA ASP A 115 15.67 -1.80 0.77
C ASP A 115 14.44 -2.52 0.17
N LEU A 116 14.02 -3.63 0.78
CA LEU A 116 12.89 -4.42 0.30
C LEU A 116 11.54 -3.69 0.39
N VAL A 117 11.27 -2.99 1.53
CA VAL A 117 9.93 -2.40 1.75
C VAL A 117 9.81 -0.97 1.24
N MET A 118 10.92 -0.26 1.07
CA MET A 118 10.90 1.12 0.60
C MET A 118 11.34 1.24 -0.86
N LEU A 119 12.42 0.60 -1.28
CA LEU A 119 13.13 0.91 -2.51
C LEU A 119 13.02 -0.15 -3.62
N ASP A 120 12.62 -1.39 -3.31
CA ASP A 120 12.54 -2.45 -4.32
C ASP A 120 11.39 -2.22 -5.30
N PRO A 121 11.66 -1.90 -6.59
CA PRO A 121 10.61 -1.66 -7.59
C PRO A 121 9.85 -2.94 -8.01
N TYR A 122 10.33 -4.12 -7.63
CA TYR A 122 9.72 -5.41 -7.96
C TYR A 122 8.86 -5.98 -6.83
N ASN A 123 8.99 -5.45 -5.61
CA ASN A 123 8.11 -5.83 -4.50
C ASN A 123 6.77 -5.09 -4.58
N PRO A 124 5.63 -5.76 -4.85
CA PRO A 124 4.33 -5.10 -4.96
C PRO A 124 3.85 -4.40 -3.68
N ARG A 125 4.57 -4.55 -2.58
CA ARG A 125 4.28 -3.92 -1.28
C ARG A 125 5.18 -2.74 -0.98
N SER A 126 6.27 -2.55 -1.73
CA SER A 126 7.21 -1.45 -1.51
C SER A 126 6.65 -0.09 -1.90
N VAL A 127 7.22 0.97 -1.32
CA VAL A 127 6.90 2.35 -1.67
C VAL A 127 7.31 2.65 -3.11
N ALA A 128 8.50 2.24 -3.54
CA ALA A 128 8.98 2.44 -4.91
C ALA A 128 8.03 1.85 -5.95
N PHE A 129 7.55 0.62 -5.73
CA PHE A 129 6.56 0.01 -6.62
C PHE A 129 5.26 0.83 -6.70
N GLN A 130 4.76 1.34 -5.54
CA GLN A 130 3.54 2.15 -5.56
C GLN A 130 3.75 3.44 -6.36
N ILE A 131 4.89 4.10 -6.20
CA ILE A 131 5.22 5.33 -6.90
C ILE A 131 5.35 5.10 -8.42
N GLU A 132 5.98 4.02 -8.85
CA GLU A 132 6.06 3.68 -10.28
C GLU A 132 4.67 3.42 -10.90
N ARG A 133 3.80 2.73 -10.15
CA ARG A 133 2.42 2.53 -10.61
C ARG A 133 1.62 3.83 -10.62
N LEU A 134 1.79 4.72 -9.64
CA LEU A 134 1.20 6.05 -9.63
C LEU A 134 1.65 6.88 -10.84
N ASP A 135 2.93 6.84 -11.20
CA ASP A 135 3.43 7.53 -12.38
C ASP A 135 2.75 7.04 -13.66
N ALA A 136 2.58 5.73 -13.81
CA ALA A 136 1.91 5.15 -14.95
C ALA A 136 0.44 5.59 -15.04
N GLU A 137 -0.32 5.48 -13.92
CA GLU A 137 -1.75 5.84 -13.91
C GLU A 137 -1.99 7.34 -14.11
N ILE A 138 -1.18 8.22 -13.50
CA ILE A 138 -1.28 9.68 -13.65
C ILE A 138 -0.90 10.11 -15.07
N ARG A 139 0.02 9.42 -15.71
CA ARG A 139 0.42 9.69 -17.11
C ARG A 139 -0.74 9.56 -18.07
N ASP A 140 -1.58 8.60 -17.82
CA ASP A 140 -2.68 8.26 -18.71
C ASP A 140 -3.99 8.99 -18.35
N LEU A 141 -3.99 9.87 -17.34
CA LEU A 141 -5.11 10.76 -17.08
C LEU A 141 -5.21 11.84 -18.17
N PRO A 142 -6.44 12.28 -18.51
CA PRO A 142 -6.62 13.42 -19.41
C PRO A 142 -5.93 14.66 -18.86
N SER A 143 -5.24 15.41 -19.71
CA SER A 143 -4.69 16.72 -19.35
C SER A 143 -5.81 17.74 -19.13
N LEU A 144 -5.70 18.54 -18.09
CA LEU A 144 -6.61 19.65 -17.79
C LEU A 144 -6.14 20.97 -18.41
N THR A 145 -4.89 21.04 -18.93
CA THR A 145 -4.29 22.20 -19.52
C THR A 145 -3.81 21.90 -20.93
N GLU A 146 -3.92 22.89 -21.83
CA GLU A 146 -3.48 22.78 -23.23
C GLU A 146 -2.08 23.43 -23.47
N ASP A 147 -1.45 23.92 -22.39
CA ASP A 147 -0.17 24.65 -22.46
C ASP A 147 1.08 23.74 -22.61
N GLY A 148 0.88 22.44 -22.63
CA GLY A 148 1.95 21.44 -22.71
C GLY A 148 2.82 21.31 -21.45
N MET A 149 2.48 22.03 -20.38
CA MET A 149 3.20 21.96 -19.11
C MET A 149 2.76 20.76 -18.29
N LEU A 150 3.68 20.18 -17.54
CA LEU A 150 3.35 19.09 -16.62
C LEU A 150 2.51 19.63 -15.47
N GLU A 151 1.38 18.98 -15.21
CA GLU A 151 0.51 19.29 -14.09
C GLU A 151 1.14 18.94 -12.72
N ALA A 152 0.65 19.57 -11.66
CA ALA A 152 1.21 19.41 -10.31
C ALA A 152 1.31 17.94 -9.85
N PRO A 153 0.28 17.09 -10.00
CA PRO A 153 0.37 15.68 -9.61
C PRO A 153 1.49 14.95 -10.38
N ARG A 154 1.62 15.25 -11.67
CA ARG A 154 2.64 14.65 -12.52
C ARG A 154 4.05 15.04 -12.10
N ARG A 155 4.28 16.33 -11.81
CA ARG A 155 5.58 16.81 -11.31
C ARG A 155 5.96 16.18 -9.99
N LEU A 156 4.98 16.03 -9.06
CA LEU A 156 5.21 15.41 -7.75
C LEU A 156 5.63 13.94 -7.89
N VAL A 157 4.89 13.18 -8.68
CA VAL A 157 5.19 11.75 -8.83
C VAL A 157 6.52 11.51 -9.52
N LEU A 158 6.90 12.34 -10.51
CA LEU A 158 8.21 12.25 -11.15
C LEU A 158 9.35 12.53 -10.17
N ARG A 159 9.20 13.50 -9.26
CA ARG A 159 10.19 13.77 -8.20
C ARG A 159 10.30 12.57 -7.26
N LEU A 160 9.18 12.08 -6.74
CA LEU A 160 9.16 10.91 -5.86
C LEU A 160 9.79 9.68 -6.53
N ALA A 161 9.52 9.44 -7.81
CA ALA A 161 10.12 8.35 -8.55
C ALA A 161 11.65 8.51 -8.72
N ALA A 162 12.11 9.74 -8.95
CA ALA A 162 13.55 10.03 -8.99
C ALA A 162 14.19 9.81 -7.61
N ASP A 163 13.55 10.32 -6.55
CA ASP A 163 14.04 10.16 -5.17
C ASP A 163 14.16 8.68 -4.79
N CYS A 164 13.15 7.86 -5.06
CA CYS A 164 13.20 6.42 -4.78
C CYS A 164 14.29 5.69 -5.57
N ARG A 165 14.53 6.07 -6.84
CA ARG A 165 15.56 5.43 -7.69
C ARG A 165 16.98 5.80 -7.30
N THR A 166 17.17 6.92 -6.63
CA THR A 166 18.48 7.44 -6.23
C THR A 166 18.76 7.29 -4.75
N ALA A 167 17.75 6.89 -3.95
CA ALA A 167 17.90 6.66 -2.53
C ALA A 167 18.72 5.39 -2.25
N GLU A 168 19.48 5.44 -1.17
CA GLU A 168 20.20 4.31 -0.60
C GLU A 168 19.56 3.94 0.75
N ALA A 169 19.30 2.65 1.00
CA ALA A 169 18.69 2.19 2.25
C ALA A 169 19.49 2.58 3.51
N SER A 170 20.79 2.82 3.34
CA SER A 170 21.69 3.31 4.41
C SER A 170 21.45 4.77 4.82
N ARG A 171 20.63 5.50 4.07
CA ARG A 171 20.34 6.93 4.27
C ARG A 171 18.87 7.22 4.58
N LEU A 172 18.05 6.19 4.66
CA LEU A 172 16.68 6.27 5.09
C LEU A 172 16.53 6.26 6.59
#